data_554273073f50bf29de35602e2b4feb3b
#
_entry.id   554273073f50bf29de35602e2b4feb3b
#
_cell.length_a   1.000
_cell.length_b   1.000
_cell.length_c   1.000
_cell.angle_alpha   90.00
_cell.angle_beta   90.00
_cell.angle_gamma   90.00
#
_symmetry.space_group_name_H-M   'P 1'
#
loop_
_entity.id
_entity.type
_entity.pdbx_description
1 polymer ?
#
loop_
_entity_poly.entity_id
_entity_poly.type
_entity_poly.pdbx_seq_one_letter_code
_entity_poly.pdbx_strand_id
1 'polypeptide(L)'
;LDTLDDALAGYTALGIDTNVEYLRLLINDADVRAGRLDTGLIERRMPEFTFRHAGEFEVAAAAVYLAAVQEHDAQAAGTSPWDLRDGWRLGARAPRRISLGLPGGGVATVGVSGAVGQGTATLSVDGGPQRPASLRFPKRNHAELILGGEVRTYSLAPVSMGSVRPGRDNPAPTEIFLGNDGWSCRLEVLTRESRLARVLAAVQREEGAADPEVRSAMPGTVVSVSVRDGETVEAGQVLLSVEAMKMEHQLVAPLDGTVHISVGSGDLVKADQVVATVHPAATAAPPAAADAVEDAVIAMGAAE
;
A
#
# COMPACT_ATOMS: atom_id res chain seq x y z
N LEU A 1 2.21 -22.48 26.36
CA LEU A 1 2.02 -21.39 25.39
C LEU A 1 3.33 -21.04 24.70
N ASP A 2 4.49 -21.11 25.36
CA ASP A 2 5.79 -20.77 24.78
C ASP A 2 6.11 -21.62 23.54
N THR A 3 5.92 -22.95 23.62
CA THR A 3 6.08 -23.85 22.47
C THR A 3 5.19 -23.48 21.28
N LEU A 4 3.97 -22.99 21.57
CA LEU A 4 3.03 -22.54 20.55
C LEU A 4 3.51 -21.23 19.92
N ASP A 5 3.99 -20.27 20.74
CA ASP A 5 4.56 -19.01 20.23
C ASP A 5 5.78 -19.26 19.35
N ASP A 6 6.71 -20.13 19.78
CA ASP A 6 7.88 -20.52 18.99
C ASP A 6 7.47 -21.17 17.66
N ALA A 7 6.46 -22.03 17.67
CA ALA A 7 5.95 -22.68 16.45
C ALA A 7 5.31 -21.65 15.50
N LEU A 8 4.53 -20.70 16.03
CA LEU A 8 3.93 -19.62 15.24
C LEU A 8 4.99 -18.65 14.73
N ALA A 9 6.03 -18.34 15.52
CA ALA A 9 7.16 -17.53 15.08
C ALA A 9 7.90 -18.16 13.89
N GLY A 10 8.10 -19.49 13.96
CA GLY A 10 8.71 -20.25 12.86
C GLY A 10 7.83 -20.44 11.63
N TYR A 11 6.53 -20.13 11.73
CA TYR A 11 5.59 -20.30 10.63
C TYR A 11 5.61 -19.09 9.69
N THR A 12 5.82 -19.32 8.41
CA THR A 12 5.77 -18.26 7.38
C THR A 12 4.87 -18.70 6.23
N ALA A 13 3.81 -17.95 5.99
CA ALA A 13 2.97 -18.07 4.80
C ALA A 13 3.07 -16.77 4.00
N LEU A 14 3.38 -16.89 2.71
CA LEU A 14 3.50 -15.75 1.80
C LEU A 14 2.43 -15.86 0.71
N GLY A 15 1.83 -14.73 0.34
CA GLY A 15 0.81 -14.66 -0.70
C GLY A 15 -0.62 -14.81 -0.23
N ILE A 16 -0.83 -15.04 1.07
CA ILE A 16 -2.15 -15.07 1.71
C ILE A 16 -2.10 -14.27 3.01
N ASP A 17 -3.20 -13.67 3.38
CA ASP A 17 -3.34 -13.03 4.68
C ASP A 17 -3.53 -14.11 5.75
N THR A 18 -2.85 -13.94 6.88
CA THR A 18 -2.90 -14.86 8.01
C THR A 18 -3.20 -14.10 9.31
N ASN A 19 -3.74 -14.80 10.28
CA ASN A 19 -3.94 -14.28 11.64
C ASN A 19 -2.81 -14.68 12.60
N VAL A 20 -1.67 -15.12 12.11
CA VAL A 20 -0.55 -15.65 12.93
C VAL A 20 -0.04 -14.57 13.89
N GLU A 21 0.17 -13.35 13.43
CA GLU A 21 0.60 -12.25 14.28
C GLU A 21 -0.42 -11.97 15.40
N TYR A 22 -1.69 -11.91 15.04
CA TYR A 22 -2.77 -11.75 16.03
C TYR A 22 -2.79 -12.86 17.06
N LEU A 23 -2.64 -14.11 16.63
CA LEU A 23 -2.58 -15.25 17.55
C LEU A 23 -1.37 -15.15 18.50
N ARG A 24 -0.21 -14.70 18.01
CA ARG A 24 0.97 -14.48 18.84
C ARG A 24 0.76 -13.37 19.86
N LEU A 25 0.15 -12.25 19.46
CA LEU A 25 -0.21 -11.17 20.39
C LEU A 25 -1.16 -11.69 21.47
N LEU A 26 -2.17 -12.46 21.06
CA LEU A 26 -3.17 -13.01 21.99
C LEU A 26 -2.57 -14.01 22.98
N ILE A 27 -1.76 -14.98 22.53
CA ILE A 27 -1.16 -15.99 23.43
C ILE A 27 -0.09 -15.41 24.34
N ASN A 28 0.47 -14.25 24.01
CA ASN A 28 1.41 -13.50 24.85
C ASN A 28 0.72 -12.49 25.80
N ASP A 29 -0.61 -12.33 25.68
CA ASP A 29 -1.36 -11.50 26.62
C ASP A 29 -1.28 -12.06 28.06
N ALA A 30 -1.16 -11.17 29.04
CA ALA A 30 -0.99 -11.55 30.43
C ALA A 30 -2.20 -12.32 31.03
N ASP A 31 -3.42 -11.98 30.58
CA ASP A 31 -4.63 -12.67 31.05
C ASP A 31 -4.73 -14.05 30.43
N VAL A 32 -4.40 -14.18 29.14
CA VAL A 32 -4.35 -15.48 28.45
C VAL A 32 -3.30 -16.39 29.09
N ARG A 33 -2.11 -15.88 29.38
CA ARG A 33 -1.04 -16.64 30.03
C ARG A 33 -1.40 -17.05 31.46
N ALA A 34 -2.19 -16.25 32.16
CA ALA A 34 -2.65 -16.55 33.50
C ALA A 34 -3.94 -17.41 33.52
N GLY A 35 -4.49 -17.76 32.36
CA GLY A 35 -5.75 -18.53 32.26
C GLY A 35 -7.01 -17.76 32.64
N ARG A 36 -6.97 -16.43 32.72
CA ARG A 36 -8.12 -15.59 33.01
C ARG A 36 -8.88 -15.27 31.72
N LEU A 37 -9.65 -16.23 31.28
CA LEU A 37 -10.38 -16.15 30.01
C LEU A 37 -11.86 -15.89 30.25
N ASP A 38 -12.40 -14.91 29.54
CA ASP A 38 -13.83 -14.63 29.44
C ASP A 38 -14.20 -14.22 27.99
N THR A 39 -15.51 -14.18 27.70
CA THR A 39 -16.01 -13.88 26.34
C THR A 39 -15.71 -12.44 25.87
N GLY A 40 -15.46 -11.49 26.77
CA GLY A 40 -15.16 -10.10 26.47
C GLY A 40 -13.65 -9.80 26.37
N LEU A 41 -12.76 -10.79 26.56
CA LEU A 41 -11.32 -10.60 26.61
C LEU A 41 -10.80 -9.96 25.30
N ILE A 42 -11.23 -10.49 24.17
CA ILE A 42 -10.78 -10.02 22.84
C ILE A 42 -11.19 -8.56 22.62
N GLU A 43 -12.43 -8.20 22.92
CA GLU A 43 -12.92 -6.83 22.73
C GLU A 43 -12.13 -5.82 23.60
N ARG A 44 -11.77 -6.20 24.81
CA ARG A 44 -10.97 -5.35 25.71
C ARG A 44 -9.52 -5.21 25.28
N ARG A 45 -8.92 -6.28 24.75
CA ARG A 45 -7.48 -6.33 24.43
C ARG A 45 -7.16 -5.87 23.02
N MET A 46 -8.09 -6.02 22.05
CA MET A 46 -7.86 -5.66 20.65
C MET A 46 -7.33 -4.23 20.46
N PRO A 47 -7.84 -3.18 21.14
CA PRO A 47 -7.32 -1.82 21.01
C PRO A 47 -5.87 -1.64 21.52
N GLU A 48 -5.40 -2.55 22.39
CA GLU A 48 -4.06 -2.51 22.96
C GLU A 48 -3.01 -3.23 22.08
N PHE A 49 -3.47 -4.06 21.13
CA PHE A 49 -2.57 -4.79 20.25
C PHE A 49 -1.93 -3.88 19.23
N THR A 50 -0.60 -3.92 19.17
CA THR A 50 0.18 -3.21 18.16
C THR A 50 0.63 -4.18 17.09
N PHE A 51 0.02 -4.07 15.91
CA PHE A 51 0.41 -4.87 14.74
C PHE A 51 1.64 -4.28 14.07
N ARG A 52 2.51 -5.17 13.59
CA ARG A 52 3.73 -4.78 12.88
C ARG A 52 3.39 -4.23 11.50
N HIS A 53 4.11 -3.19 11.11
CA HIS A 53 4.03 -2.61 9.77
C HIS A 53 5.35 -2.80 9.03
N ALA A 54 5.28 -2.84 7.70
CA ALA A 54 6.46 -2.84 6.85
C ALA A 54 7.25 -1.54 7.08
N GLY A 55 8.50 -1.69 7.48
CA GLY A 55 9.40 -0.59 7.79
C GLY A 55 10.57 -0.51 6.81
N GLU A 56 11.58 0.25 7.20
CA GLU A 56 12.77 0.51 6.40
C GLU A 56 13.48 -0.76 5.95
N PHE A 57 13.58 -1.77 6.82
CA PHE A 57 14.28 -3.02 6.52
C PHE A 57 13.57 -3.86 5.46
N GLU A 58 12.25 -3.98 5.53
CA GLU A 58 11.45 -4.71 4.56
C GLU A 58 11.52 -4.02 3.18
N VAL A 59 11.40 -2.70 3.17
CA VAL A 59 11.53 -1.88 1.97
C VAL A 59 12.94 -2.00 1.38
N ALA A 60 13.97 -1.97 2.21
CA ALA A 60 15.37 -2.16 1.80
C ALA A 60 15.60 -3.55 1.20
N ALA A 61 15.11 -4.61 1.84
CA ALA A 61 15.26 -5.99 1.36
C ALA A 61 14.65 -6.15 -0.04
N ALA A 62 13.43 -5.67 -0.23
CA ALA A 62 12.74 -5.70 -1.52
C ALA A 62 13.50 -4.89 -2.59
N ALA A 63 13.96 -3.69 -2.25
CA ALA A 63 14.67 -2.83 -3.19
C ALA A 63 16.03 -3.41 -3.61
N VAL A 64 16.81 -3.96 -2.68
CA VAL A 64 18.09 -4.63 -2.99
C VAL A 64 17.84 -5.86 -3.86
N TYR A 65 16.79 -6.65 -3.57
CA TYR A 65 16.41 -7.78 -4.41
C TYR A 65 16.08 -7.33 -5.84
N LEU A 66 15.23 -6.33 -6.01
CA LEU A 66 14.86 -5.81 -7.33
C LEU A 66 16.05 -5.23 -8.10
N ALA A 67 16.96 -4.55 -7.41
CA ALA A 67 18.19 -4.05 -8.00
C ALA A 67 19.10 -5.18 -8.48
N ALA A 68 19.22 -6.28 -7.69
CA ALA A 68 19.98 -7.47 -8.09
C ALA A 68 19.37 -8.15 -9.33
N VAL A 69 18.03 -8.29 -9.38
CA VAL A 69 17.33 -8.83 -10.56
C VAL A 69 17.60 -7.95 -11.79
N GLN A 70 17.52 -6.63 -11.65
CA GLN A 70 17.82 -5.70 -12.76
C GLN A 70 19.26 -5.79 -13.24
N GLU A 71 20.23 -5.99 -12.34
CA GLU A 71 21.63 -6.19 -12.69
C GLU A 71 21.84 -7.51 -13.45
N HIS A 72 21.22 -8.58 -12.96
CA HIS A 72 21.29 -9.90 -13.59
C HIS A 72 20.71 -9.86 -15.01
N ASP A 73 19.52 -9.26 -15.19
CA ASP A 73 18.88 -9.12 -16.50
C ASP A 73 19.71 -8.27 -17.48
N ALA A 74 20.35 -7.21 -16.98
CA ALA A 74 21.21 -6.39 -17.82
C ALA A 74 22.46 -7.14 -18.30
N GLN A 75 23.02 -8.01 -17.45
CA GLN A 75 24.16 -8.86 -17.83
C GLN A 75 23.76 -9.95 -18.84
N ALA A 76 22.55 -10.46 -18.74
CA ALA A 76 22.03 -11.49 -19.66
C ALA A 76 21.61 -10.90 -21.03
N ALA A 77 21.20 -9.62 -21.10
CA ALA A 77 20.62 -9.00 -22.28
C ALA A 77 21.62 -8.57 -23.35
N GLY A 78 22.94 -8.53 -23.07
CA GLY A 78 23.91 -8.22 -24.10
C GLY A 78 25.12 -7.42 -23.68
N THR A 79 26.01 -7.20 -24.66
CA THR A 79 27.35 -6.61 -24.52
C THR A 79 27.40 -5.11 -24.77
N SER A 80 26.26 -4.48 -25.07
CA SER A 80 26.25 -3.05 -25.34
C SER A 80 26.36 -2.24 -24.04
N PRO A 81 27.28 -1.26 -23.95
CA PRO A 81 27.32 -0.33 -22.82
C PRO A 81 26.01 0.41 -22.58
N TRP A 82 25.16 0.54 -23.60
CA TRP A 82 23.86 1.23 -23.52
C TRP A 82 22.77 0.40 -22.84
N ASP A 83 22.98 -0.91 -22.73
CA ASP A 83 22.05 -1.83 -22.04
C ASP A 83 22.32 -1.89 -20.54
N LEU A 84 23.47 -1.37 -20.08
CA LEU A 84 23.84 -1.33 -18.68
C LEU A 84 22.95 -0.34 -17.91
N ARG A 85 22.20 -0.84 -16.93
CA ARG A 85 21.37 -0.03 -16.04
C ARG A 85 22.10 0.31 -14.73
N ASP A 86 23.35 0.74 -14.85
CA ASP A 86 24.25 1.03 -13.74
C ASP A 86 24.18 2.48 -13.23
N GLY A 87 23.26 3.27 -13.80
CA GLY A 87 23.10 4.69 -13.46
C GLY A 87 24.22 5.58 -13.99
N TRP A 88 24.98 5.10 -15.01
CA TRP A 88 26.06 5.89 -15.61
C TRP A 88 25.54 7.22 -16.19
N ARG A 89 26.26 8.29 -15.88
CA ARG A 89 26.08 9.62 -16.46
C ARG A 89 27.42 10.35 -16.40
N LEU A 90 27.54 11.45 -17.12
CA LEU A 90 28.71 12.32 -16.99
C LEU A 90 28.75 12.89 -15.55
N GLY A 91 29.77 12.54 -14.78
CA GLY A 91 29.91 12.86 -13.36
C GLY A 91 29.56 11.67 -12.44
N ALA A 92 28.96 11.93 -11.28
CA ALA A 92 28.62 10.89 -10.31
C ALA A 92 27.46 10.01 -10.82
N ARG A 93 27.50 8.69 -10.56
CA ARG A 93 26.42 7.77 -10.91
C ARG A 93 25.13 8.15 -10.21
N ALA A 94 24.01 8.13 -10.94
CA ALA A 94 22.71 8.38 -10.36
C ALA A 94 22.22 7.14 -9.58
N PRO A 95 21.61 7.30 -8.39
CA PRO A 95 20.96 6.19 -7.71
C PRO A 95 19.79 5.67 -8.56
N ARG A 96 19.67 4.35 -8.62
CA ARG A 96 18.49 3.70 -9.20
C ARG A 96 17.33 3.89 -8.22
N ARG A 97 16.25 4.47 -8.69
CA ARG A 97 15.05 4.70 -7.87
C ARG A 97 14.08 3.54 -8.02
N ILE A 98 13.76 2.92 -6.91
CA ILE A 98 12.78 1.85 -6.80
C ILE A 98 11.66 2.37 -5.90
N SER A 99 10.43 2.32 -6.39
CA SER A 99 9.25 2.74 -5.63
C SER A 99 8.42 1.52 -5.27
N LEU A 100 8.07 1.41 -4.01
CA LEU A 100 7.34 0.30 -3.44
C LEU A 100 6.05 0.82 -2.79
N GLY A 101 4.92 0.22 -3.16
CA GLY A 101 3.66 0.43 -2.47
C GLY A 101 3.62 -0.37 -1.18
N LEU A 102 3.28 0.29 -0.09
CA LEU A 102 3.16 -0.32 1.23
C LEU A 102 1.73 -0.81 1.49
N PRO A 103 1.54 -1.81 2.36
CA PRO A 103 0.23 -2.13 2.90
C PRO A 103 -0.39 -0.87 3.53
N GLY A 104 -1.67 -0.61 3.24
CA GLY A 104 -2.33 0.61 3.72
C GLY A 104 -2.17 1.85 2.83
N GLY A 105 -1.53 1.73 1.64
CA GLY A 105 -1.57 2.77 0.60
C GLY A 105 -0.38 3.72 0.53
N GLY A 106 0.56 3.68 1.47
CA GLY A 106 1.80 4.47 1.43
C GLY A 106 2.73 4.06 0.29
N VAL A 107 3.67 4.94 -0.06
CA VAL A 107 4.71 4.67 -1.06
C VAL A 107 6.07 4.97 -0.44
N ALA A 108 6.96 3.98 -0.46
CA ALA A 108 8.37 4.16 -0.11
C ALA A 108 9.22 4.27 -1.39
N THR A 109 10.19 5.18 -1.38
CA THR A 109 11.13 5.35 -2.49
C THR A 109 12.54 5.04 -2.03
N VAL A 110 13.18 4.06 -2.68
CA VAL A 110 14.54 3.65 -2.35
C VAL A 110 15.48 4.05 -3.48
N GLY A 111 16.51 4.79 -3.13
CA GLY A 111 17.64 5.08 -4.01
C GLY A 111 18.76 4.06 -3.80
N VAL A 112 19.06 3.23 -4.80
CA VAL A 112 20.14 2.23 -4.73
C VAL A 112 21.31 2.68 -5.61
N SER A 113 22.48 2.83 -4.99
CA SER A 113 23.74 3.18 -5.67
C SER A 113 24.74 2.02 -5.57
N GLY A 114 25.66 1.92 -6.52
CA GLY A 114 26.64 0.84 -6.56
C GLY A 114 26.10 -0.45 -7.16
N ALA A 115 26.86 -1.53 -7.04
CA ALA A 115 26.56 -2.85 -7.59
C ALA A 115 26.16 -3.82 -6.45
N VAL A 116 24.92 -4.29 -6.50
CA VAL A 116 24.41 -5.25 -5.50
C VAL A 116 25.16 -6.56 -5.58
N GLY A 117 25.38 -7.08 -6.81
CA GLY A 117 26.07 -8.35 -7.02
C GLY A 117 27.54 -8.34 -6.58
N GLN A 118 28.15 -7.16 -6.43
CA GLN A 118 29.53 -7.02 -5.94
C GLN A 118 29.62 -6.66 -4.45
N GLY A 119 28.48 -6.55 -3.75
CA GLY A 119 28.42 -6.18 -2.34
C GLY A 119 28.83 -4.73 -2.03
N THR A 120 28.85 -3.86 -3.04
CA THR A 120 29.22 -2.44 -2.90
C THR A 120 28.02 -1.51 -2.93
N ALA A 121 26.80 -2.06 -2.78
CA ALA A 121 25.59 -1.27 -2.81
C ALA A 121 25.42 -0.42 -1.55
N THR A 122 24.95 0.80 -1.75
CA THR A 122 24.42 1.67 -0.69
C THR A 122 22.99 2.05 -1.05
N LEU A 123 22.17 2.23 -0.05
CA LEU A 123 20.80 2.66 -0.27
C LEU A 123 20.38 3.78 0.70
N SER A 124 19.40 4.54 0.26
CA SER A 124 18.66 5.50 1.08
C SER A 124 17.16 5.24 0.89
N VAL A 125 16.40 5.23 1.98
CA VAL A 125 14.95 5.11 1.97
C VAL A 125 14.36 6.49 2.21
N ASP A 126 13.42 6.90 1.36
CA ASP A 126 12.69 8.19 1.42
C ASP A 126 13.58 9.43 1.62
N GLY A 127 14.76 9.43 0.97
CA GLY A 127 15.72 10.53 1.08
C GLY A 127 16.52 10.55 2.40
N GLY A 128 16.40 9.53 3.22
CA GLY A 128 17.18 9.36 4.44
C GLY A 128 18.67 9.13 4.16
N PRO A 129 19.47 8.85 5.21
CA PRO A 129 20.90 8.66 5.07
C PRO A 129 21.24 7.44 4.22
N GLN A 130 22.35 7.55 3.48
CA GLN A 130 22.85 6.41 2.72
C GLN A 130 23.53 5.40 3.66
N ARG A 131 23.12 4.15 3.58
CA ARG A 131 23.68 3.04 4.33
C ARG A 131 24.16 1.93 3.41
N PRO A 132 25.31 1.27 3.72
CA PRO A 132 25.73 0.09 2.98
C PRO A 132 24.69 -1.02 3.14
N ALA A 133 24.40 -1.70 2.03
CA ALA A 133 23.40 -2.75 2.00
C ALA A 133 23.87 -3.94 1.15
N SER A 134 23.59 -5.13 1.62
CA SER A 134 23.76 -6.36 0.86
C SER A 134 22.65 -7.35 1.16
N LEU A 135 22.31 -8.19 0.18
CA LEU A 135 21.31 -9.24 0.31
C LEU A 135 21.94 -10.56 -0.12
N ARG A 136 21.82 -11.57 0.72
CA ARG A 136 22.31 -12.92 0.47
C ARG A 136 21.17 -13.92 0.55
N PHE A 137 21.29 -15.01 -0.18
CA PHE A 137 20.32 -16.10 -0.17
C PHE A 137 21.01 -17.38 0.30
N PRO A 138 21.09 -17.62 1.62
CA PRO A 138 21.69 -18.86 2.15
C PRO A 138 20.89 -20.11 1.77
N LYS A 139 19.58 -19.97 1.54
CA LYS A 139 18.68 -21.00 1.03
C LYS A 139 17.66 -20.38 0.08
N ARG A 140 17.01 -21.21 -0.73
CA ARG A 140 15.93 -20.78 -1.61
C ARG A 140 14.84 -20.07 -0.78
N ASN A 141 14.41 -18.89 -1.23
CA ASN A 141 13.41 -18.05 -0.58
C ASN A 141 13.76 -17.54 0.84
N HIS A 142 15.00 -17.74 1.30
CA HIS A 142 15.48 -17.17 2.55
C HIS A 142 16.53 -16.11 2.22
N ALA A 143 16.20 -14.87 2.54
CA ALA A 143 17.03 -13.70 2.30
C ALA A 143 17.62 -13.20 3.62
N GLU A 144 18.90 -12.91 3.62
CA GLU A 144 19.62 -12.25 4.71
C GLU A 144 19.98 -10.85 4.24
N LEU A 145 19.31 -9.85 4.77
CA LEU A 145 19.61 -8.44 4.54
C LEU A 145 20.62 -7.97 5.57
N ILE A 146 21.70 -7.35 5.10
CA ILE A 146 22.62 -6.58 5.93
C ILE A 146 22.43 -5.11 5.54
N LEU A 147 22.01 -4.27 6.49
CA LEU A 147 21.77 -2.86 6.29
C LEU A 147 22.46 -2.04 7.38
N GLY A 148 23.50 -1.28 7.01
CA GLY A 148 24.27 -0.49 7.96
C GLY A 148 24.94 -1.31 9.08
N GLY A 149 25.19 -2.60 8.83
CA GLY A 149 25.77 -3.55 9.81
C GLY A 149 24.75 -4.34 10.60
N GLU A 150 23.46 -3.99 10.57
CA GLU A 150 22.38 -4.78 11.18
C GLU A 150 21.93 -5.89 10.21
N VAL A 151 21.73 -7.09 10.72
CA VAL A 151 21.34 -8.28 9.94
C VAL A 151 19.91 -8.65 10.27
N ARG A 152 19.09 -8.82 9.23
CA ARG A 152 17.75 -9.39 9.35
C ARG A 152 17.50 -10.46 8.30
N THR A 153 16.82 -11.52 8.70
CA THR A 153 16.47 -12.63 7.82
C THR A 153 15.00 -12.62 7.49
N TYR A 154 14.68 -12.93 6.24
CA TYR A 154 13.31 -12.96 5.74
C TYR A 154 13.10 -14.20 4.87
N SER A 155 11.91 -14.75 4.89
CA SER A 155 11.40 -15.49 3.75
C SER A 155 10.98 -14.47 2.69
N LEU A 156 11.50 -14.56 1.45
CA LEU A 156 11.25 -13.63 0.37
C LEU A 156 10.76 -14.39 -0.86
N ALA A 157 9.62 -13.95 -1.40
CA ALA A 157 9.04 -14.49 -2.62
C ALA A 157 8.59 -13.37 -3.57
N PRO A 158 9.19 -13.26 -4.78
CA PRO A 158 8.71 -12.38 -5.82
C PRO A 158 7.51 -13.00 -6.52
N VAL A 159 6.54 -12.17 -6.88
CA VAL A 159 5.44 -12.53 -7.77
C VAL A 159 5.51 -11.65 -9.01
N SER A 160 5.39 -12.29 -10.17
CA SER A 160 5.41 -11.61 -11.45
C SER A 160 4.08 -11.87 -12.16
N MET A 161 3.35 -10.80 -12.45
CA MET A 161 2.12 -10.86 -13.24
C MET A 161 2.37 -10.12 -14.56
N GLY A 162 2.16 -10.81 -15.68
CA GLY A 162 2.29 -10.20 -17.00
C GLY A 162 3.08 -11.03 -18.00
N SER A 163 3.21 -10.50 -19.22
CA SER A 163 3.95 -11.12 -20.33
C SER A 163 5.46 -10.96 -20.13
N VAL A 164 6.20 -11.98 -20.53
CA VAL A 164 7.67 -11.94 -20.60
C VAL A 164 8.08 -10.88 -21.64
N ARG A 165 8.97 -9.98 -21.27
CA ARG A 165 9.56 -9.01 -22.20
C ARG A 165 10.62 -9.70 -23.07
N PRO A 166 10.81 -9.25 -24.33
CA PRO A 166 11.92 -9.74 -25.16
C PRO A 166 13.27 -9.65 -24.39
N GLY A 167 14.03 -10.75 -24.38
CA GLY A 167 15.31 -10.83 -23.68
C GLY A 167 15.23 -11.11 -22.17
N ARG A 168 14.07 -11.49 -21.65
CA ARG A 168 13.90 -11.98 -20.29
C ARG A 168 13.27 -13.38 -20.29
N ASP A 169 13.78 -14.23 -19.45
CA ASP A 169 13.19 -15.57 -19.24
C ASP A 169 11.93 -15.53 -18.39
N ASN A 170 11.82 -14.52 -17.50
CA ASN A 170 10.68 -14.32 -16.61
C ASN A 170 10.15 -12.88 -16.65
N PRO A 171 8.85 -12.66 -16.43
CA PRO A 171 8.31 -11.31 -16.29
C PRO A 171 8.92 -10.61 -15.06
N ALA A 172 9.01 -9.28 -15.12
CA ALA A 172 9.48 -8.48 -13.99
C ALA A 172 8.58 -8.68 -12.76
N PRO A 173 9.14 -8.75 -11.55
CA PRO A 173 8.34 -8.79 -10.34
C PRO A 173 7.40 -7.59 -10.26
N THR A 174 6.14 -7.85 -9.95
CA THR A 174 5.10 -6.85 -9.68
C THR A 174 4.83 -6.71 -8.19
N GLU A 175 5.11 -7.76 -7.43
CA GLU A 175 4.96 -7.80 -5.97
C GLU A 175 6.12 -8.56 -5.35
N ILE A 176 6.45 -8.18 -4.12
CA ILE A 176 7.41 -8.88 -3.27
C ILE A 176 6.72 -9.21 -1.94
N PHE A 177 6.68 -10.49 -1.61
CA PHE A 177 6.27 -10.93 -0.30
C PHE A 177 7.49 -11.14 0.59
N LEU A 178 7.41 -10.63 1.81
CA LEU A 178 8.42 -10.76 2.85
C LEU A 178 7.77 -11.27 4.13
N GLY A 179 8.45 -12.15 4.85
CA GLY A 179 7.95 -12.61 6.14
C GLY A 179 9.06 -13.10 7.05
N ASN A 180 8.91 -12.88 8.34
CA ASN A 180 9.72 -13.43 9.41
C ASN A 180 8.95 -13.40 10.72
N ASP A 181 9.29 -14.25 11.66
CA ASP A 181 8.74 -14.28 13.01
C ASP A 181 7.21 -14.32 13.07
N GLY A 182 6.57 -15.14 12.19
CA GLY A 182 5.11 -15.26 12.12
C GLY A 182 4.38 -14.07 11.51
N TRP A 183 5.11 -13.06 11.04
CA TRP A 183 4.57 -11.90 10.35
C TRP A 183 4.93 -11.91 8.87
N SER A 184 4.08 -11.36 8.03
CA SER A 184 4.35 -11.19 6.61
C SER A 184 3.74 -9.91 6.06
N CYS A 185 4.33 -9.38 5.00
CA CYS A 185 3.82 -8.24 4.26
C CYS A 185 3.96 -8.43 2.75
N ARG A 186 3.14 -7.70 2.02
CA ARG A 186 3.19 -7.57 0.57
C ARG A 186 3.63 -6.16 0.21
N LEU A 187 4.66 -6.04 -0.61
CA LEU A 187 5.12 -4.79 -1.18
C LEU A 187 4.85 -4.81 -2.69
N GLU A 188 4.17 -3.81 -3.20
CA GLU A 188 3.89 -3.67 -4.62
C GLU A 188 5.04 -2.96 -5.31
N VAL A 189 5.51 -3.48 -6.45
CA VAL A 189 6.57 -2.84 -7.24
C VAL A 189 5.94 -1.82 -8.17
N LEU A 190 6.09 -0.54 -7.85
CA LEU A 190 5.46 0.53 -8.61
C LEU A 190 6.25 0.92 -9.85
N THR A 191 5.60 0.86 -11.00
CA THR A 191 6.11 1.49 -12.23
C THR A 191 5.99 3.02 -12.13
N ARG A 192 6.65 3.74 -13.05
CA ARG A 192 6.48 5.20 -13.13
C ARG A 192 5.02 5.58 -13.37
N GLU A 193 4.31 4.81 -14.19
CA GLU A 193 2.91 5.04 -14.55
C GLU A 193 1.99 4.80 -13.34
N SER A 194 2.15 3.65 -12.64
CA SER A 194 1.33 3.34 -11.46
C SER A 194 1.57 4.32 -10.31
N ARG A 195 2.82 4.80 -10.15
CA ARG A 195 3.12 5.86 -9.18
C ARG A 195 2.45 7.18 -9.54
N LEU A 196 2.52 7.58 -10.81
CA LEU A 196 1.86 8.80 -11.28
C LEU A 196 0.33 8.71 -11.10
N ALA A 197 -0.26 7.57 -11.47
CA ALA A 197 -1.68 7.32 -11.26
C ALA A 197 -2.09 7.44 -9.79
N ARG A 198 -1.29 6.91 -8.86
CA ARG A 198 -1.54 7.06 -7.41
C ARG A 198 -1.44 8.52 -6.94
N VAL A 199 -0.45 9.27 -7.43
CA VAL A 199 -0.32 10.70 -7.10
C VAL A 199 -1.53 11.47 -7.61
N LEU A 200 -1.95 11.24 -8.84
CA LEU A 200 -3.15 11.88 -9.40
C LEU A 200 -4.41 11.51 -8.62
N ALA A 201 -4.58 10.23 -8.27
CA ALA A 201 -5.70 9.78 -7.47
C ALA A 201 -5.66 10.35 -6.04
N ALA A 202 -4.47 10.59 -5.45
CA ALA A 202 -4.34 11.24 -4.15
C ALA A 202 -4.71 12.73 -4.23
N VAL A 203 -4.23 13.45 -5.24
CA VAL A 203 -4.61 14.85 -5.48
C VAL A 203 -6.12 14.98 -5.68
N GLN A 204 -6.74 14.08 -6.45
CA GLN A 204 -8.20 14.08 -6.62
C GLN A 204 -8.95 13.77 -5.32
N ARG A 205 -8.38 12.99 -4.38
CA ARG A 205 -8.97 12.76 -3.05
C ARG A 205 -8.77 13.95 -2.11
N GLU A 206 -7.63 14.65 -2.18
CA GLU A 206 -7.37 15.85 -1.37
C GLU A 206 -8.25 17.04 -1.80
N GLU A 207 -8.74 17.06 -3.04
CA GLU A 207 -9.73 18.05 -3.51
C GLU A 207 -11.15 17.81 -3.00
N GLY A 208 -11.36 16.88 -2.06
CA GLY A 208 -12.57 16.77 -1.25
C GLY A 208 -13.54 15.66 -1.64
N ALA A 209 -13.10 14.62 -2.30
CA ALA A 209 -13.95 13.46 -2.55
C ALA A 209 -13.61 12.28 -1.63
N ALA A 210 -14.31 12.16 -0.50
CA ALA A 210 -14.71 10.83 -0.03
C ALA A 210 -15.31 10.10 -1.24
N ASP A 211 -15.02 8.78 -1.40
CA ASP A 211 -15.55 8.02 -2.55
C ASP A 211 -17.06 8.26 -2.64
N PRO A 212 -17.56 8.92 -3.68
CA PRO A 212 -18.97 9.27 -3.78
C PRO A 212 -19.86 8.03 -3.90
N GLU A 213 -19.28 6.88 -4.22
CA GLU A 213 -20.00 5.63 -4.44
C GLU A 213 -20.23 4.89 -3.12
N VAL A 214 -21.49 4.60 -2.85
CA VAL A 214 -21.90 3.74 -1.73
C VAL A 214 -22.10 2.33 -2.27
N ARG A 215 -21.28 1.40 -1.78
CA ARG A 215 -21.26 0.01 -2.25
C ARG A 215 -21.82 -0.93 -1.18
N SER A 216 -22.52 -1.98 -1.63
CA SER A 216 -22.97 -3.03 -0.74
C SER A 216 -21.80 -3.90 -0.29
N ALA A 217 -21.60 -4.03 1.03
CA ALA A 217 -20.51 -4.84 1.58
C ALA A 217 -20.74 -6.35 1.40
N MET A 218 -21.99 -6.77 1.17
CA MET A 218 -22.38 -8.19 1.05
C MET A 218 -23.55 -8.36 0.09
N PRO A 219 -23.75 -9.54 -0.51
CA PRO A 219 -24.93 -9.82 -1.32
C PRO A 219 -26.16 -9.91 -0.41
N GLY A 220 -27.25 -9.29 -0.80
CA GLY A 220 -28.47 -9.25 0.01
C GLY A 220 -29.64 -8.64 -0.72
N THR A 221 -30.73 -8.38 0.01
CA THR A 221 -31.93 -7.72 -0.48
C THR A 221 -32.06 -6.33 0.16
N VAL A 222 -32.35 -5.30 -0.60
CA VAL A 222 -32.65 -3.96 -0.08
C VAL A 222 -33.97 -4.00 0.67
N VAL A 223 -33.93 -3.82 2.00
CA VAL A 223 -35.14 -3.82 2.85
C VAL A 223 -35.83 -2.48 2.84
N SER A 224 -35.06 -1.41 2.97
CA SER A 224 -35.60 -0.07 3.02
C SER A 224 -34.65 0.94 2.34
N VAL A 225 -35.23 1.97 1.76
CA VAL A 225 -34.53 3.16 1.25
C VAL A 225 -35.04 4.34 2.05
N SER A 226 -34.16 5.01 2.81
CA SER A 226 -34.51 6.03 3.80
C SER A 226 -34.53 7.45 3.22
N VAL A 227 -33.98 7.64 2.02
CA VAL A 227 -33.83 8.94 1.34
C VAL A 227 -34.39 8.86 -0.08
N ARG A 228 -34.70 10.01 -0.67
CA ARG A 228 -35.20 10.09 -2.07
C ARG A 228 -34.03 10.37 -3.03
N ASP A 229 -34.19 9.90 -4.25
CA ASP A 229 -33.24 10.25 -5.31
C ASP A 229 -33.21 11.78 -5.52
N GLY A 230 -32.01 12.37 -5.52
CA GLY A 230 -31.80 13.82 -5.60
C GLY A 230 -31.95 14.57 -4.26
N GLU A 231 -32.11 13.88 -3.13
CA GLU A 231 -32.17 14.50 -1.81
C GLU A 231 -30.78 14.92 -1.32
N THR A 232 -30.72 16.01 -0.57
CA THR A 232 -29.47 16.43 0.11
C THR A 232 -29.33 15.67 1.41
N VAL A 233 -28.14 15.05 1.60
CA VAL A 233 -27.81 14.22 2.75
C VAL A 233 -26.54 14.72 3.44
N GLU A 234 -26.43 14.43 4.75
CA GLU A 234 -25.24 14.71 5.54
C GLU A 234 -24.37 13.45 5.65
N ALA A 235 -23.06 13.64 5.81
CA ALA A 235 -22.13 12.52 6.04
C ALA A 235 -22.55 11.71 7.26
N GLY A 236 -22.62 10.37 7.11
CA GLY A 236 -23.12 9.46 8.15
C GLY A 236 -24.64 9.25 8.17
N GLN A 237 -25.42 9.99 7.37
CA GLN A 237 -26.86 9.79 7.25
C GLN A 237 -27.17 8.43 6.59
N VAL A 238 -28.11 7.66 7.16
CA VAL A 238 -28.51 6.35 6.61
C VAL A 238 -29.27 6.57 5.30
N LEU A 239 -28.78 5.94 4.23
CA LEU A 239 -29.36 6.00 2.89
C LEU A 239 -30.34 4.84 2.64
N LEU A 240 -29.90 3.62 2.94
CA LEU A 240 -30.68 2.40 2.73
C LEU A 240 -30.18 1.27 3.63
N SER A 241 -31.01 0.22 3.81
CA SER A 241 -30.64 -0.98 4.54
C SER A 241 -30.67 -2.20 3.62
N VAL A 242 -29.64 -3.05 3.72
CA VAL A 242 -29.54 -4.33 2.99
C VAL A 242 -29.61 -5.47 4.02
N GLU A 243 -30.52 -6.41 3.81
CA GLU A 243 -30.62 -7.63 4.60
C GLU A 243 -29.85 -8.77 3.93
N ALA A 244 -28.97 -9.40 4.69
CA ALA A 244 -28.29 -10.62 4.31
C ALA A 244 -28.20 -11.56 5.51
N MET A 245 -28.50 -12.83 5.33
CA MET A 245 -28.38 -13.87 6.37
C MET A 245 -29.04 -13.49 7.73
N LYS A 246 -30.22 -12.84 7.70
CA LYS A 246 -30.96 -12.35 8.86
C LYS A 246 -30.28 -11.22 9.66
N MET A 247 -29.38 -10.51 9.05
CA MET A 247 -28.78 -9.30 9.59
C MET A 247 -29.06 -8.12 8.64
N GLU A 248 -29.45 -6.98 9.21
CA GLU A 248 -29.61 -5.74 8.47
C GLU A 248 -28.31 -4.93 8.55
N HIS A 249 -27.82 -4.52 7.41
CA HIS A 249 -26.66 -3.65 7.30
C HIS A 249 -27.09 -2.30 6.74
N GLN A 250 -26.90 -1.23 7.52
CA GLN A 250 -27.20 0.12 7.12
C GLN A 250 -26.05 0.70 6.30
N LEU A 251 -26.36 1.26 5.13
CA LEU A 251 -25.42 1.97 4.29
C LEU A 251 -25.64 3.46 4.46
N VAL A 252 -24.56 4.18 4.78
CA VAL A 252 -24.58 5.60 5.14
C VAL A 252 -23.91 6.46 4.08
N ALA A 253 -24.24 7.74 4.02
CA ALA A 253 -23.60 8.70 3.14
C ALA A 253 -22.14 8.91 3.55
N PRO A 254 -21.18 8.82 2.60
CA PRO A 254 -19.77 9.01 2.87
C PRO A 254 -19.38 10.50 3.01
N LEU A 255 -20.21 11.42 2.51
CA LEU A 255 -19.97 12.86 2.49
C LEU A 255 -21.29 13.62 2.43
N ASP A 256 -21.25 14.93 2.72
CA ASP A 256 -22.37 15.85 2.53
C ASP A 256 -22.60 16.11 1.05
N GLY A 257 -23.83 15.98 0.56
CA GLY A 257 -24.12 16.21 -0.84
C GLY A 257 -25.49 15.74 -1.31
N THR A 258 -25.67 15.66 -2.61
CA THR A 258 -26.90 15.16 -3.24
C THR A 258 -26.77 13.70 -3.57
N VAL A 259 -27.69 12.86 -3.08
CA VAL A 259 -27.68 11.42 -3.30
C VAL A 259 -28.39 11.03 -4.57
N HIS A 260 -27.80 10.12 -5.35
CA HIS A 260 -28.44 9.37 -6.43
C HIS A 260 -28.52 7.90 -6.07
N ILE A 261 -29.73 7.34 -6.08
CA ILE A 261 -29.99 5.96 -5.69
C ILE A 261 -30.18 5.11 -6.93
N SER A 262 -29.43 4.01 -7.03
CA SER A 262 -29.46 3.10 -8.18
C SER A 262 -30.31 1.84 -7.95
N VAL A 263 -30.89 1.66 -6.75
CA VAL A 263 -31.62 0.45 -6.35
C VAL A 263 -32.90 0.81 -5.60
N GLY A 264 -33.90 -0.05 -5.64
CA GLY A 264 -35.17 0.10 -4.92
C GLY A 264 -35.34 -0.90 -3.79
N SER A 265 -36.32 -0.66 -2.92
CA SER A 265 -36.72 -1.64 -1.90
C SER A 265 -37.21 -2.94 -2.56
N GLY A 266 -36.67 -4.09 -2.13
CA GLY A 266 -36.91 -5.40 -2.70
C GLY A 266 -35.89 -5.86 -3.73
N ASP A 267 -34.98 -5.00 -4.20
CA ASP A 267 -33.96 -5.34 -5.16
C ASP A 267 -32.87 -6.23 -4.55
N LEU A 268 -32.38 -7.19 -5.33
CA LEU A 268 -31.23 -8.02 -4.98
C LEU A 268 -29.93 -7.30 -5.39
N VAL A 269 -29.02 -7.15 -4.43
CA VAL A 269 -27.70 -6.54 -4.66
C VAL A 269 -26.59 -7.57 -4.46
N LYS A 270 -25.50 -7.41 -5.22
CA LYS A 270 -24.28 -8.22 -5.09
C LYS A 270 -23.28 -7.54 -4.16
N ALA A 271 -22.33 -8.32 -3.64
CA ALA A 271 -21.17 -7.73 -2.98
C ALA A 271 -20.45 -6.76 -3.93
N ASP A 272 -20.00 -5.63 -3.38
CA ASP A 272 -19.30 -4.55 -4.09
C ASP A 272 -20.13 -3.84 -5.20
N GLN A 273 -21.44 -4.08 -5.26
CA GLN A 273 -22.32 -3.38 -6.19
C GLN A 273 -22.56 -1.94 -5.69
N VAL A 274 -22.42 -0.96 -6.59
CA VAL A 274 -22.80 0.44 -6.32
C VAL A 274 -24.33 0.50 -6.18
N VAL A 275 -24.80 0.99 -5.03
CA VAL A 275 -26.21 1.11 -4.70
C VAL A 275 -26.69 2.55 -4.61
N ALA A 276 -25.77 3.48 -4.34
CA ALA A 276 -26.02 4.91 -4.37
C ALA A 276 -24.73 5.66 -4.70
N THR A 277 -24.86 6.92 -5.14
CA THR A 277 -23.72 7.85 -5.35
C THR A 277 -24.08 9.17 -4.72
N VAL A 278 -23.18 9.74 -3.90
CA VAL A 278 -23.38 11.05 -3.26
C VAL A 278 -22.46 12.07 -3.93
N HIS A 279 -23.02 13.02 -4.67
CA HIS A 279 -22.27 14.11 -5.27
C HIS A 279 -22.10 15.24 -4.24
N PRO A 280 -20.87 15.72 -3.98
CA PRO A 280 -20.64 16.81 -3.05
C PRO A 280 -21.45 18.04 -3.49
N ALA A 281 -22.09 18.73 -2.54
CA ALA A 281 -22.70 20.02 -2.80
C ALA A 281 -21.60 20.95 -3.32
N ALA A 282 -21.80 21.55 -4.50
CA ALA A 282 -20.83 22.47 -5.07
C ALA A 282 -20.57 23.60 -4.07
N THR A 283 -19.46 23.52 -3.34
CA THR A 283 -18.98 24.65 -2.53
C THR A 283 -18.70 25.76 -3.50
N ALA A 284 -19.42 26.89 -3.35
CA ALA A 284 -19.22 28.07 -4.18
C ALA A 284 -17.73 28.40 -4.20
N ALA A 285 -17.13 28.36 -5.39
CA ALA A 285 -15.74 28.72 -5.58
C ALA A 285 -15.49 30.10 -4.93
N PRO A 286 -14.41 30.29 -4.18
CA PRO A 286 -14.04 31.63 -3.75
C PRO A 286 -13.82 32.50 -4.99
N PRO A 287 -14.22 33.79 -4.96
CA PRO A 287 -14.08 34.65 -6.11
C PRO A 287 -12.64 34.67 -6.58
N ALA A 288 -12.42 34.40 -7.86
CA ALA A 288 -11.12 34.40 -8.49
C ALA A 288 -10.41 35.74 -8.19
N ALA A 289 -9.25 35.64 -7.55
CA ALA A 289 -8.31 36.79 -7.45
C ALA A 289 -7.71 37.01 -8.85
N ALA A 290 -8.44 37.74 -9.69
CA ALA A 290 -8.04 38.08 -11.06
C ALA A 290 -7.33 39.44 -11.15
N ASP A 291 -6.92 40.06 -10.04
CA ASP A 291 -6.32 41.41 -10.06
C ASP A 291 -4.94 41.57 -9.43
N ALA A 292 -4.17 40.43 -9.24
CA ALA A 292 -2.84 40.54 -8.63
C ALA A 292 -1.65 40.30 -9.60
N VAL A 293 -1.90 40.12 -10.89
CA VAL A 293 -0.82 39.85 -11.85
C VAL A 293 -0.47 41.06 -12.71
N GLU A 294 -1.32 42.06 -12.78
CA GLU A 294 -1.08 43.23 -13.63
C GLU A 294 -0.16 44.29 -12.97
N ASP A 295 -0.11 44.35 -11.63
CA ASP A 295 0.75 45.29 -10.91
C ASP A 295 2.22 44.84 -10.74
N ALA A 296 2.52 43.55 -10.93
CA ALA A 296 3.89 43.05 -10.82
C ALA A 296 4.74 43.23 -12.09
N VAL A 297 4.12 43.46 -13.25
CA VAL A 297 4.81 43.68 -14.53
C VAL A 297 5.24 45.12 -14.73
N ILE A 298 4.56 46.05 -14.07
CA ILE A 298 4.86 47.50 -14.18
C ILE A 298 6.03 47.91 -13.24
N ALA A 299 6.29 47.18 -12.19
CA ALA A 299 7.37 47.49 -11.24
C ALA A 299 8.77 47.01 -11.65
N MET A 300 8.92 46.16 -12.66
CA MET A 300 10.23 45.69 -13.16
C MET A 300 10.72 46.42 -14.43
N GLY A 301 10.00 47.44 -14.91
CA GLY A 301 10.38 48.20 -16.10
C GLY A 301 10.95 49.60 -15.81
N ALA A 302 11.21 49.99 -14.56
CA ALA A 302 11.72 51.33 -14.22
C ALA A 302 12.89 51.28 -13.22
N ALA A 303 13.98 50.58 -13.57
CA ALA A 303 15.29 50.77 -12.94
C ALA A 303 16.33 50.35 -13.96
N GLU A 304 16.77 51.37 -14.77
CA GLU A 304 18.10 51.40 -15.36
C GLU A 304 19.13 51.67 -14.28
#